data_7776b066b9256563e6f91286efd12f19
#
_entry.id   7776b066b9256563e6f91286efd12f19
#
_cell.length_a   1.000
_cell.length_b   1.000
_cell.length_c   1.000
_cell.angle_alpha   90.00
_cell.angle_beta   90.00
_cell.angle_gamma   90.00
#
_symmetry.space_group_name_H-M   'P 1'
#
loop_
_entity.id
_entity.type
_entity.pdbx_description
1 polymer ?
#
loop_
_entity_poly.entity_id
_entity_poly.type
_entity_poly.pdbx_seq_one_letter_code
_entity_poly.pdbx_strand_id
1 'polypeptide(L)'
;MSYYPQAEPLVRRIRSASVRKAFTHTDRSRFVLPQLKMSAWLDHPLPIGHYATISQPSLVAKMTEWLELTPDCRVLEIGTGSGYQTALLAQLAHAIYTIDISKQLSLHAESRLEALGYRGIHFRISDGALGWPEAAPFDRIIATVAFPYRPIRLLNQLAEAGICLVPVGMPGETQLLMQYQRHGASITERTRCHVRFLGLR
;
A
#
# COMPACT_ATOMS: atom_id res chain seq x y z
N MET A 1 18.81 -10.07 7.27
CA MET A 1 18.23 -9.00 6.44
C MET A 1 19.21 -7.85 6.35
N SER A 2 19.43 -7.32 5.15
CA SER A 2 20.32 -6.16 4.95
C SER A 2 19.67 -4.89 5.51
N TYR A 3 20.48 -3.96 5.99
CA TYR A 3 20.05 -2.67 6.51
C TYR A 3 20.38 -1.55 5.49
N TYR A 4 19.41 -0.65 5.26
CA TYR A 4 19.52 0.44 4.28
C TYR A 4 19.48 1.81 4.98
N PRO A 5 20.62 2.40 5.34
CA PRO A 5 20.69 3.65 6.09
C PRO A 5 20.04 4.84 5.37
N GLN A 6 19.95 4.79 4.04
CA GLN A 6 19.28 5.82 3.24
C GLN A 6 17.79 5.97 3.58
N ALA A 7 17.18 4.94 4.17
CA ALA A 7 15.78 4.97 4.60
C ALA A 7 15.57 5.78 5.91
N GLU A 8 16.59 5.89 6.75
CA GLU A 8 16.49 6.51 8.09
C GLU A 8 15.88 7.92 8.08
N PRO A 9 16.35 8.88 7.26
CA PRO A 9 15.78 10.22 7.23
C PRO A 9 14.29 10.23 6.90
N LEU A 10 13.82 9.24 6.10
CA LEU A 10 12.45 9.14 5.60
C LEU A 10 11.50 8.64 6.69
N VAL A 11 12.00 7.84 7.64
CA VAL A 11 11.19 7.23 8.70
C VAL A 11 11.41 7.81 10.09
N ARG A 12 12.27 8.82 10.26
CA ARG A 12 12.59 9.40 11.58
C ARG A 12 11.37 9.94 12.34
N ARG A 13 10.29 10.31 11.64
CA ARG A 13 9.03 10.79 12.23
C ARG A 13 8.01 9.67 12.46
N ILE A 14 8.30 8.45 12.04
CA ILE A 14 7.45 7.28 12.26
C ILE A 14 7.66 6.79 13.68
N ARG A 15 6.58 6.64 14.43
CA ARG A 15 6.59 6.20 15.83
C ARG A 15 6.71 4.68 15.95
N SER A 16 6.05 3.95 15.06
CA SER A 16 6.06 2.48 15.02
C SER A 16 7.47 1.94 14.74
N ALA A 17 8.05 1.23 15.72
CA ALA A 17 9.36 0.59 15.57
C ALA A 17 9.35 -0.52 14.50
N SER A 18 8.25 -1.28 14.39
CA SER A 18 8.09 -2.33 13.38
C SER A 18 8.06 -1.74 11.97
N VAL A 19 7.33 -0.63 11.76
CA VAL A 19 7.31 0.07 10.46
C VAL A 19 8.69 0.60 10.10
N ARG A 20 9.39 1.26 11.04
CA ARG A 20 10.78 1.71 10.80
C ARG A 20 11.68 0.55 10.41
N LYS A 21 11.60 -0.58 11.13
CA LYS A 21 12.39 -1.77 10.85
C LYS A 21 12.08 -2.32 9.45
N ALA A 22 10.81 -2.52 9.11
CA ALA A 22 10.42 -3.01 7.78
C ALA A 22 10.97 -2.08 6.68
N PHE A 23 10.85 -0.77 6.86
CA PHE A 23 11.30 0.21 5.89
C PHE A 23 12.82 0.21 5.69
N THR A 24 13.59 0.19 6.78
CA THR A 24 15.06 0.18 6.76
C THR A 24 15.66 -1.15 6.31
N HIS A 25 14.86 -2.22 6.23
CA HIS A 25 15.29 -3.55 5.78
C HIS A 25 14.72 -3.94 4.39
N THR A 26 13.98 -3.03 3.74
CA THR A 26 13.46 -3.25 2.39
C THR A 26 14.20 -2.37 1.38
N ASP A 27 14.99 -2.99 0.51
CA ASP A 27 15.73 -2.27 -0.54
C ASP A 27 14.78 -1.72 -1.61
N ARG A 28 14.41 -0.45 -1.47
CA ARG A 28 13.53 0.22 -2.44
C ARG A 28 14.11 0.24 -3.86
N SER A 29 15.44 0.18 -4.03
CA SER A 29 16.08 0.16 -5.34
C SER A 29 15.73 -1.08 -6.18
N ARG A 30 15.25 -2.15 -5.52
CA ARG A 30 14.77 -3.38 -6.17
C ARG A 30 13.37 -3.23 -6.79
N PHE A 31 12.65 -2.15 -6.49
CA PHE A 31 11.26 -1.89 -6.88
C PHE A 31 11.11 -0.73 -7.87
N VAL A 32 12.21 -0.17 -8.35
CA VAL A 32 12.26 0.89 -9.38
C VAL A 32 12.85 0.36 -10.67
N LEU A 33 12.69 1.11 -11.77
CA LEU A 33 13.34 0.80 -13.04
C LEU A 33 14.87 0.84 -12.91
N PRO A 34 15.64 0.03 -13.65
CA PRO A 34 17.09 -0.07 -13.52
C PRO A 34 17.82 1.27 -13.57
N GLN A 35 17.39 2.18 -14.46
CA GLN A 35 17.98 3.52 -14.63
C GLN A 35 17.66 4.48 -13.47
N LEU A 36 16.70 4.15 -12.60
CA LEU A 36 16.27 4.98 -11.47
C LEU A 36 16.80 4.50 -10.10
N LYS A 37 17.64 3.45 -10.08
CA LYS A 37 18.14 2.88 -8.82
C LYS A 37 18.85 3.90 -7.94
N MET A 38 19.65 4.81 -8.53
CA MET A 38 20.36 5.86 -7.80
C MET A 38 19.41 6.88 -7.16
N SER A 39 18.21 7.05 -7.74
CA SER A 39 17.16 7.95 -7.24
C SER A 39 16.15 7.27 -6.30
N ALA A 40 16.31 5.97 -6.06
CA ALA A 40 15.31 5.17 -5.34
C ALA A 40 14.96 5.73 -3.96
N TRP A 41 15.91 6.35 -3.27
CA TRP A 41 15.73 6.88 -1.91
C TRP A 41 15.43 8.39 -1.86
N LEU A 42 15.29 9.06 -3.02
CA LEU A 42 14.80 10.42 -3.07
C LEU A 42 13.32 10.47 -2.68
N ASP A 43 12.93 11.47 -1.89
CA ASP A 43 11.58 11.56 -1.30
C ASP A 43 10.53 12.11 -2.29
N HIS A 44 10.42 11.45 -3.44
CA HIS A 44 9.38 11.72 -4.45
C HIS A 44 8.96 10.43 -5.17
N PRO A 45 7.78 10.43 -5.85
CA PRO A 45 7.35 9.30 -6.67
C PRO A 45 8.28 9.10 -7.88
N LEU A 46 8.44 7.84 -8.31
CA LEU A 46 9.23 7.47 -9.49
C LEU A 46 8.39 6.62 -10.45
N PRO A 47 8.57 6.77 -11.78
CA PRO A 47 7.87 5.91 -12.74
C PRO A 47 8.35 4.46 -12.62
N ILE A 48 7.40 3.52 -12.81
CA ILE A 48 7.66 2.07 -12.83
C ILE A 48 7.23 1.42 -14.15
N GLY A 49 6.86 2.22 -15.15
CA GLY A 49 6.28 1.75 -16.41
C GLY A 49 4.76 1.64 -16.34
N HIS A 50 4.14 1.26 -17.45
CA HIS A 50 2.68 1.05 -17.56
C HIS A 50 1.83 2.22 -17.02
N TYR A 51 2.33 3.45 -17.20
CA TYR A 51 1.70 4.69 -16.67
C TYR A 51 1.48 4.66 -15.14
N ALA A 52 2.32 3.92 -14.41
CA ALA A 52 2.27 3.80 -12.96
C ALA A 52 3.55 4.35 -12.30
N THR A 53 3.44 4.65 -11.01
CA THR A 53 4.56 5.15 -10.19
C THR A 53 4.65 4.37 -8.88
N ILE A 54 5.88 4.22 -8.36
CA ILE A 54 6.10 3.89 -6.96
C ILE A 54 5.94 5.19 -6.15
N SER A 55 5.13 5.16 -5.12
CA SER A 55 4.81 6.35 -4.30
C SER A 55 6.02 6.90 -3.56
N GLN A 56 5.97 8.17 -3.19
CA GLN A 56 6.96 8.86 -2.35
C GLN A 56 7.24 8.07 -1.07
N PRO A 57 8.52 7.78 -0.74
CA PRO A 57 8.87 6.90 0.39
C PRO A 57 8.31 7.36 1.73
N SER A 58 8.43 8.65 2.07
CA SER A 58 7.91 9.16 3.34
C SER A 58 6.40 9.05 3.46
N LEU A 59 5.65 9.13 2.36
CA LEU A 59 4.21 8.92 2.33
C LEU A 59 3.87 7.44 2.53
N VAL A 60 4.59 6.53 1.86
CA VAL A 60 4.46 5.08 2.06
C VAL A 60 4.65 4.73 3.53
N ALA A 61 5.69 5.26 4.19
CA ALA A 61 5.96 5.01 5.60
C ALA A 61 4.81 5.49 6.51
N LYS A 62 4.29 6.70 6.27
CA LYS A 62 3.14 7.24 7.02
C LYS A 62 1.87 6.43 6.79
N MET A 63 1.58 6.06 5.54
CA MET A 63 0.39 5.25 5.23
C MET A 63 0.48 3.88 5.92
N THR A 64 1.65 3.25 5.91
CA THR A 64 1.88 1.98 6.60
C THR A 64 1.71 2.12 8.12
N GLU A 65 2.18 3.21 8.73
CA GLU A 65 1.99 3.48 10.16
C GLU A 65 0.51 3.68 10.52
N TRP A 66 -0.24 4.43 9.69
CA TRP A 66 -1.65 4.73 9.95
C TRP A 66 -2.58 3.52 9.77
N LEU A 67 -2.09 2.43 9.21
CA LEU A 67 -2.81 1.15 9.19
C LEU A 67 -2.79 0.44 10.55
N GLU A 68 -1.89 0.80 11.45
CA GLU A 68 -1.80 0.17 12.79
C GLU A 68 -1.74 -1.36 12.69
N LEU A 69 -0.81 -1.86 11.85
CA LEU A 69 -0.65 -3.28 11.57
C LEU A 69 -0.17 -4.07 12.78
N THR A 70 -0.75 -5.26 12.96
CA THR A 70 -0.27 -6.30 13.87
C THR A 70 0.10 -7.56 13.09
N PRO A 71 0.95 -8.45 13.65
CA PRO A 71 1.36 -9.70 12.95
C PRO A 71 0.20 -10.59 12.50
N ASP A 72 -0.97 -10.49 13.14
CA ASP A 72 -2.14 -11.33 12.84
C ASP A 72 -3.05 -10.73 11.76
N CYS A 73 -2.80 -9.50 11.33
CA CYS A 73 -3.66 -8.81 10.37
C CYS A 73 -3.72 -9.53 9.01
N ARG A 74 -4.93 -9.56 8.46
CA ARG A 74 -5.21 -9.84 7.06
C ARG A 74 -5.39 -8.50 6.35
N VAL A 75 -4.59 -8.25 5.32
CA VAL A 75 -4.53 -6.95 4.64
C VAL A 75 -4.97 -7.09 3.20
N LEU A 76 -5.87 -6.19 2.75
CA LEU A 76 -6.17 -5.99 1.33
C LEU A 76 -5.44 -4.74 0.83
N GLU A 77 -4.67 -4.89 -0.23
CA GLU A 77 -4.01 -3.81 -0.96
C GLU A 77 -4.65 -3.62 -2.33
N ILE A 78 -5.01 -2.39 -2.67
CA ILE A 78 -5.48 -2.01 -4.00
C ILE A 78 -4.39 -1.20 -4.70
N GLY A 79 -3.84 -1.76 -5.79
CA GLY A 79 -2.72 -1.19 -6.53
C GLY A 79 -1.38 -1.80 -6.10
N THR A 80 -1.10 -3.04 -6.55
CA THR A 80 0.17 -3.74 -6.31
C THR A 80 1.37 -2.96 -6.85
N GLY A 81 1.24 -2.42 -8.07
CA GLY A 81 2.25 -1.62 -8.73
C GLY A 81 3.60 -2.34 -8.81
N SER A 82 4.63 -1.74 -8.20
CA SER A 82 5.96 -2.34 -8.13
C SER A 82 6.09 -3.49 -7.12
N GLY A 83 5.13 -3.66 -6.20
CA GLY A 83 5.20 -4.56 -5.06
C GLY A 83 5.95 -4.00 -3.84
N TYR A 84 6.35 -2.72 -3.85
CA TYR A 84 7.10 -2.14 -2.72
C TYR A 84 6.24 -2.02 -1.44
N GLN A 85 5.02 -1.48 -1.55
CA GLN A 85 4.09 -1.42 -0.43
C GLN A 85 3.74 -2.84 0.04
N THR A 86 3.50 -3.77 -0.90
CA THR A 86 3.25 -5.20 -0.62
C THR A 86 4.39 -5.83 0.19
N ALA A 87 5.66 -5.54 -0.16
CA ALA A 87 6.83 -6.03 0.56
C ALA A 87 6.90 -5.54 2.01
N LEU A 88 6.49 -4.29 2.26
CA LEU A 88 6.42 -3.73 3.62
C LEU A 88 5.30 -4.39 4.42
N LEU A 89 4.12 -4.55 3.82
CA LEU A 89 2.96 -5.20 4.45
C LEU A 89 3.26 -6.65 4.83
N ALA A 90 3.94 -7.40 3.96
CA ALA A 90 4.29 -8.81 4.17
C ALA A 90 5.29 -9.04 5.33
N GLN A 91 5.97 -7.99 5.81
CA GLN A 91 6.82 -8.05 7.00
C GLN A 91 6.06 -7.72 8.29
N LEU A 92 4.85 -7.18 8.19
CA LEU A 92 4.11 -6.57 9.30
C LEU A 92 2.78 -7.26 9.59
N ALA A 93 2.32 -8.15 8.69
CA ALA A 93 1.01 -8.76 8.77
C ALA A 93 1.07 -10.25 8.38
N HIS A 94 0.01 -11.01 8.71
CA HIS A 94 -0.07 -12.45 8.49
C HIS A 94 -0.27 -12.82 7.02
N ALA A 95 -1.21 -12.16 6.34
CA ALA A 95 -1.56 -12.46 4.96
C ALA A 95 -1.90 -11.18 4.19
N ILE A 96 -1.36 -11.07 2.99
CA ILE A 96 -1.56 -9.94 2.09
C ILE A 96 -2.34 -10.42 0.88
N TYR A 97 -3.43 -9.73 0.60
CA TYR A 97 -4.23 -9.87 -0.61
C TYR A 97 -4.02 -8.61 -1.43
N THR A 98 -3.43 -8.71 -2.63
CA THR A 98 -3.12 -7.53 -3.44
C THR A 98 -3.76 -7.63 -4.82
N ILE A 99 -4.35 -6.52 -5.26
CA ILE A 99 -5.07 -6.42 -6.52
C ILE A 99 -4.40 -5.37 -7.40
N ASP A 100 -4.15 -5.71 -8.64
CA ASP A 100 -3.80 -4.74 -9.69
C ASP A 100 -4.60 -5.00 -10.95
N ILE A 101 -5.00 -3.95 -11.65
CA ILE A 101 -5.68 -4.06 -12.93
C ILE A 101 -4.70 -4.39 -14.06
N SER A 102 -3.43 -3.99 -13.90
CA SER A 102 -2.36 -4.28 -14.86
C SER A 102 -1.80 -5.67 -14.65
N LYS A 103 -2.11 -6.58 -15.56
CA LYS A 103 -1.55 -7.93 -15.59
C LYS A 103 -0.01 -7.91 -15.54
N GLN A 104 0.62 -7.01 -16.30
CA GLN A 104 2.07 -6.93 -16.38
C GLN A 104 2.69 -6.50 -15.05
N LEU A 105 2.13 -5.46 -14.39
CA LEU A 105 2.62 -5.03 -13.07
C LEU A 105 2.44 -6.12 -12.03
N SER A 106 1.26 -6.76 -11.98
CA SER A 106 0.96 -7.82 -11.03
C SER A 106 1.95 -8.99 -11.16
N LEU A 107 2.16 -9.53 -12.38
CA LEU A 107 3.10 -10.62 -12.61
C LEU A 107 4.56 -10.25 -12.31
N HIS A 108 4.98 -9.02 -12.66
CA HIS A 108 6.34 -8.55 -12.34
C HIS A 108 6.54 -8.37 -10.83
N ALA A 109 5.52 -7.89 -10.12
CA ALA A 109 5.57 -7.74 -8.66
C ALA A 109 5.61 -9.11 -7.96
N GLU A 110 4.78 -10.05 -8.38
CA GLU A 110 4.74 -11.43 -7.89
C GLU A 110 6.11 -12.09 -8.03
N SER A 111 6.65 -12.16 -9.25
CA SER A 111 7.97 -12.75 -9.51
C SER A 111 9.09 -12.08 -8.68
N ARG A 112 9.06 -10.76 -8.56
CA ARG A 112 10.03 -10.01 -7.76
C ARG A 112 9.93 -10.35 -6.28
N LEU A 113 8.73 -10.36 -5.72
CA LEU A 113 8.51 -10.63 -4.30
C LEU A 113 8.87 -12.06 -3.94
N GLU A 114 8.54 -13.04 -4.80
CA GLU A 114 8.97 -14.43 -4.64
C GLU A 114 10.48 -14.58 -4.66
N ALA A 115 11.17 -13.94 -5.63
CA ALA A 115 12.64 -13.96 -5.74
C ALA A 115 13.33 -13.28 -4.53
N LEU A 116 12.65 -12.30 -3.89
CA LEU A 116 13.12 -11.65 -2.67
C LEU A 116 12.77 -12.43 -1.39
N GLY A 117 12.09 -13.57 -1.51
CA GLY A 117 11.76 -14.45 -0.39
C GLY A 117 10.51 -14.05 0.40
N TYR A 118 9.72 -13.10 -0.07
CA TYR A 118 8.43 -12.77 0.57
C TYR A 118 7.43 -13.91 0.41
N ARG A 119 6.59 -14.14 1.41
CA ARG A 119 5.57 -15.20 1.45
C ARG A 119 4.27 -14.66 2.03
N GLY A 120 3.19 -15.45 1.96
CA GLY A 120 1.87 -15.05 2.50
C GLY A 120 1.19 -13.95 1.67
N ILE A 121 1.52 -13.86 0.37
CA ILE A 121 0.96 -12.86 -0.55
C ILE A 121 0.09 -13.58 -1.58
N HIS A 122 -1.15 -13.11 -1.73
CA HIS A 122 -2.12 -13.58 -2.71
C HIS A 122 -2.34 -12.47 -3.74
N PHE A 123 -2.08 -12.77 -5.01
CA PHE A 123 -2.20 -11.83 -6.11
C PHE A 123 -3.50 -12.03 -6.89
N ARG A 124 -4.14 -10.95 -7.30
CA ARG A 124 -5.32 -10.95 -8.17
C ARG A 124 -5.21 -9.87 -9.23
N ILE A 125 -5.48 -10.23 -10.48
CA ILE A 125 -5.62 -9.28 -11.57
C ILE A 125 -7.10 -8.99 -11.72
N SER A 126 -7.55 -7.80 -11.29
CA SER A 126 -8.96 -7.41 -11.26
C SER A 126 -9.13 -5.91 -11.09
N ASP A 127 -10.37 -5.43 -11.26
CA ASP A 127 -10.75 -4.08 -10.87
C ASP A 127 -10.73 -3.95 -9.34
N GLY A 128 -9.86 -3.09 -8.83
CA GLY A 128 -9.71 -2.81 -7.40
C GLY A 128 -10.93 -2.18 -6.74
N ALA A 129 -11.85 -1.58 -7.51
CA ALA A 129 -13.10 -1.01 -6.97
C ALA A 129 -13.98 -2.06 -6.32
N LEU A 130 -13.86 -3.31 -6.73
CA LEU A 130 -14.65 -4.43 -6.20
C LEU A 130 -14.09 -4.98 -4.88
N GLY A 131 -12.79 -4.74 -4.60
CA GLY A 131 -12.07 -5.41 -3.54
C GLY A 131 -11.94 -6.92 -3.80
N TRP A 132 -11.95 -7.69 -2.71
CA TRP A 132 -11.85 -9.15 -2.77
C TRP A 132 -12.88 -9.82 -1.83
N PRO A 133 -14.18 -9.82 -2.21
CA PRO A 133 -15.27 -10.29 -1.34
C PRO A 133 -15.08 -11.72 -0.84
N GLU A 134 -14.54 -12.62 -1.68
CA GLU A 134 -14.37 -14.04 -1.35
C GLU A 134 -13.31 -14.28 -0.27
N ALA A 135 -12.41 -13.31 -0.08
CA ALA A 135 -11.35 -13.35 0.94
C ALA A 135 -11.67 -12.46 2.16
N ALA A 136 -12.76 -11.68 2.11
CA ALA A 136 -13.19 -10.84 3.23
C ALA A 136 -13.60 -11.69 4.46
N PRO A 137 -13.60 -11.13 5.69
CA PRO A 137 -13.26 -9.75 6.02
C PRO A 137 -11.73 -9.50 6.12
N PHE A 138 -11.32 -8.21 6.02
CA PHE A 138 -9.95 -7.76 6.18
C PHE A 138 -9.82 -6.85 7.41
N ASP A 139 -8.75 -7.04 8.18
CA ASP A 139 -8.43 -6.18 9.32
C ASP A 139 -7.95 -4.81 8.84
N ARG A 140 -7.25 -4.78 7.70
CA ARG A 140 -6.70 -3.56 7.12
C ARG A 140 -6.92 -3.54 5.61
N ILE A 141 -7.30 -2.38 5.11
CA ILE A 141 -7.38 -2.13 3.66
C ILE A 141 -6.57 -0.89 3.34
N ILE A 142 -5.71 -0.96 2.33
CA ILE A 142 -4.96 0.18 1.82
C ILE A 142 -5.16 0.30 0.31
N ALA A 143 -5.36 1.52 -0.18
CA ALA A 143 -5.31 1.80 -1.60
C ALA A 143 -4.13 2.72 -1.94
N THR A 144 -3.35 2.33 -2.94
CA THR A 144 -2.27 3.10 -3.56
C THR A 144 -2.71 3.75 -4.88
N VAL A 145 -4.02 3.78 -5.10
CA VAL A 145 -4.73 4.45 -6.19
C VAL A 145 -5.91 5.24 -5.62
N ALA A 146 -6.30 6.32 -6.31
CA ALA A 146 -7.39 7.18 -5.83
C ALA A 146 -8.76 6.68 -6.29
N PHE A 147 -9.70 6.72 -5.38
CA PHE A 147 -11.13 6.47 -5.63
C PHE A 147 -11.84 7.82 -5.86
N PRO A 148 -12.70 7.95 -6.86
CA PRO A 148 -13.40 9.21 -7.10
C PRO A 148 -14.35 9.57 -5.95
N TYR A 149 -14.90 8.54 -5.27
CA TYR A 149 -15.86 8.68 -4.18
C TYR A 149 -15.52 7.73 -3.03
N ARG A 150 -16.25 7.87 -1.91
CA ARG A 150 -16.18 6.97 -0.76
C ARG A 150 -16.28 5.50 -1.19
N PRO A 151 -15.31 4.63 -0.82
CA PRO A 151 -15.22 3.26 -1.36
C PRO A 151 -16.12 2.28 -0.59
N ILE A 152 -17.43 2.39 -0.73
CA ILE A 152 -18.43 1.62 0.04
C ILE A 152 -18.18 0.10 -0.05
N ARG A 153 -17.80 -0.40 -1.23
CA ARG A 153 -17.53 -1.84 -1.42
C ARG A 153 -16.35 -2.32 -0.60
N LEU A 154 -15.28 -1.52 -0.48
CA LEU A 154 -14.13 -1.85 0.38
C LEU A 154 -14.51 -1.76 1.86
N LEU A 155 -15.27 -0.72 2.24
CA LEU A 155 -15.70 -0.53 3.62
C LEU A 155 -16.58 -1.70 4.11
N ASN A 156 -17.38 -2.30 3.23
CA ASN A 156 -18.19 -3.49 3.56
C ASN A 156 -17.35 -4.75 3.76
N GLN A 157 -16.09 -4.76 3.32
CA GLN A 157 -15.14 -5.87 3.49
C GLN A 157 -14.23 -5.71 4.72
N LEU A 158 -14.39 -4.63 5.50
CA LEU A 158 -13.65 -4.46 6.75
C LEU A 158 -14.17 -5.38 7.85
N ALA A 159 -13.26 -5.98 8.60
CA ALA A 159 -13.54 -6.64 9.87
C ALA A 159 -13.99 -5.62 10.93
N GLU A 160 -14.47 -6.11 12.08
CA GLU A 160 -14.72 -5.28 13.27
C GLU A 160 -13.41 -4.61 13.71
N ALA A 161 -13.45 -3.35 14.10
CA ALA A 161 -12.32 -2.48 14.39
C ALA A 161 -11.32 -2.31 13.21
N GLY A 162 -11.68 -2.77 12.01
CA GLY A 162 -10.84 -2.70 10.82
C GLY A 162 -10.62 -1.28 10.33
N ILE A 163 -9.44 -1.04 9.73
CA ILE A 163 -9.04 0.28 9.22
C ILE A 163 -8.88 0.21 7.69
N CYS A 164 -9.49 1.17 6.98
CA CYS A 164 -9.29 1.39 5.55
C CYS A 164 -8.64 2.74 5.31
N LEU A 165 -7.53 2.76 4.57
CA LEU A 165 -6.79 3.96 4.21
C LEU A 165 -6.78 4.12 2.69
N VAL A 166 -7.40 5.18 2.17
CA VAL A 166 -7.62 5.35 0.74
C VAL A 166 -7.61 6.81 0.31
N PRO A 167 -6.94 7.17 -0.80
CA PRO A 167 -7.08 8.48 -1.42
C PRO A 167 -8.47 8.62 -2.05
N VAL A 168 -9.20 9.70 -1.72
CA VAL A 168 -10.54 10.00 -2.25
C VAL A 168 -10.52 11.35 -2.94
N GLY A 169 -10.97 11.38 -4.18
CA GLY A 169 -11.04 12.56 -5.05
C GLY A 169 -10.80 12.20 -6.52
N MET A 170 -11.02 13.17 -7.40
CA MET A 170 -10.95 12.96 -8.84
C MET A 170 -9.51 12.70 -9.32
N PRO A 171 -9.32 11.85 -10.33
CA PRO A 171 -8.02 11.66 -10.96
C PRO A 171 -7.45 12.98 -11.50
N GLY A 172 -6.14 13.19 -11.28
CA GLY A 172 -5.44 14.40 -11.74
C GLY A 172 -5.57 15.62 -10.78
N GLU A 173 -6.47 15.56 -9.82
CA GLU A 173 -6.65 16.58 -8.80
C GLU A 173 -5.94 16.22 -7.49
N THR A 174 -5.97 17.14 -6.54
CA THR A 174 -5.54 16.86 -5.16
C THR A 174 -6.63 16.08 -4.44
N GLN A 175 -6.28 14.87 -3.95
CA GLN A 175 -7.19 14.01 -3.20
C GLN A 175 -6.99 14.18 -1.69
N LEU A 176 -8.00 13.77 -0.92
CA LEU A 176 -7.91 13.59 0.52
C LEU A 176 -7.51 12.14 0.84
N LEU A 177 -6.44 11.94 1.57
CA LEU A 177 -6.15 10.62 2.13
C LEU A 177 -7.06 10.40 3.33
N MET A 178 -8.06 9.55 3.12
CA MET A 178 -9.09 9.24 4.10
C MET A 178 -8.74 7.97 4.87
N GLN A 179 -8.92 8.02 6.17
CA GLN A 179 -8.93 6.84 7.03
C GLN A 179 -10.36 6.60 7.51
N TYR A 180 -10.82 5.38 7.30
CA TYR A 180 -12.10 4.87 7.77
C TYR A 180 -11.85 3.78 8.80
N GLN A 181 -12.66 3.72 9.86
CA GLN A 181 -12.60 2.66 10.86
C GLN A 181 -13.99 2.13 11.17
N ARG A 182 -14.15 0.81 11.16
CA ARG A 182 -15.42 0.14 11.49
C ARG A 182 -15.59 0.04 13.01
N HIS A 183 -16.81 0.31 13.45
CA HIS A 183 -17.29 0.12 14.83
C HIS A 183 -18.71 -0.44 14.76
N GLY A 184 -18.83 -1.76 14.76
CA GLY A 184 -20.12 -2.44 14.52
C GLY A 184 -20.70 -2.09 13.16
N ALA A 185 -21.92 -1.56 13.15
CA ALA A 185 -22.60 -1.09 11.95
C ALA A 185 -22.11 0.30 11.48
N SER A 186 -21.38 1.03 12.31
CA SER A 186 -20.93 2.39 12.03
C SER A 186 -19.51 2.43 11.45
N ILE A 187 -19.22 3.46 10.68
CA ILE A 187 -17.87 3.76 10.17
C ILE A 187 -17.54 5.21 10.51
N THR A 188 -16.50 5.41 11.30
CA THR A 188 -15.91 6.72 11.52
C THR A 188 -14.93 7.04 10.40
N GLU A 189 -14.75 8.33 10.11
CA GLU A 189 -13.83 8.78 9.06
C GLU A 189 -12.98 9.95 9.51
N ARG A 190 -11.75 10.00 9.01
CA ARG A 190 -10.78 11.04 9.33
C ARG A 190 -9.92 11.36 8.12
N THR A 191 -9.76 12.64 7.79
CA THR A 191 -8.76 13.09 6.82
C THR A 191 -7.36 13.08 7.46
N ARG A 192 -6.40 12.42 6.80
CA ARG A 192 -5.00 12.36 7.23
C ARG A 192 -4.16 13.48 6.61
N CYS A 193 -4.21 13.64 5.30
CA CYS A 193 -3.50 14.70 4.57
C CYS A 193 -4.00 14.81 3.12
N HIS A 194 -3.51 15.81 2.42
CA HIS A 194 -3.69 15.94 0.97
C HIS A 194 -2.63 15.11 0.26
N VAL A 195 -3.03 14.45 -0.84
CA VAL A 195 -2.19 13.57 -1.64
C VAL A 195 -2.52 13.69 -3.13
N ARG A 196 -1.66 13.10 -3.98
CA ARG A 196 -1.94 12.97 -5.40
C ARG A 196 -1.54 11.57 -5.86
N PHE A 197 -2.54 10.75 -6.14
CA PHE A 197 -2.41 9.40 -6.66
C PHE A 197 -3.01 9.28 -8.06
N LEU A 198 -2.59 8.26 -8.78
CA LEU A 198 -3.27 7.84 -10.00
C LEU A 198 -4.68 7.38 -9.66
N GLY A 199 -5.63 7.69 -10.53
CA GLY A 199 -7.00 7.23 -10.37
C GLY A 199 -7.13 5.73 -10.60
N LEU A 200 -8.13 5.15 -9.95
CA LEU A 200 -8.61 3.81 -10.25
C LEU A 200 -9.02 3.75 -11.74
N ARG A 201 -8.70 2.65 -12.43
CA ARG A 201 -9.00 2.43 -13.86
C ARG A 201 -10.02 1.33 -14.03
#